data_62b81d73fa9f22adbdc31198e0a762a8
#
_entry.id   62b81d73fa9f22adbdc31198e0a762a8
#
_cell.length_a   1.000
_cell.length_b   1.000
_cell.length_c   1.000
_cell.angle_alpha   90.00
_cell.angle_beta   90.00
_cell.angle_gamma   90.00
#
_symmetry.space_group_name_H-M   'P 1'
#
loop_
_entity.id
_entity.type
_entity.pdbx_description
1 polymer ?
#
loop_
_entity_poly.entity_id
_entity_poly.type
_entity_poly.pdbx_seq_one_letter_code
_entity_poly.pdbx_strand_id
1 'polypeptide(L)'
;PGSIFSPYTSIATNVLFFNNEVADDSIEVFSTKDTWFYRMDMPEGYVHFNKSNPMKIEHTEDIQSWWNDRQEIVLGDNNIKSKCFNPQELFENGLNFDQCKYPKEEETILSPEELINQYWIERQEIDSKIDETLGKIENILGLK
;
A
#
# COMPACT_ATOMS: atom_id res chain seq x y z
N PRO A 1 0.06 5.30 -0.58
CA PRO A 1 -1.23 4.64 -0.86
C PRO A 1 -2.00 5.32 -2.00
N GLY A 2 -2.64 4.52 -2.88
CA GLY A 2 -3.40 5.04 -4.02
C GLY A 2 -4.74 5.69 -3.68
N SER A 3 -5.20 5.56 -2.44
CA SER A 3 -6.51 6.07 -2.01
C SER A 3 -6.48 7.48 -1.38
N ILE A 4 -5.32 8.13 -1.32
CA ILE A 4 -5.18 9.45 -0.67
C ILE A 4 -6.12 10.50 -1.31
N PHE A 5 -6.30 10.44 -2.63
CA PHE A 5 -7.15 11.35 -3.37
C PHE A 5 -8.52 10.75 -3.75
N SER A 6 -8.94 9.68 -3.08
CA SER A 6 -10.28 9.11 -3.28
C SER A 6 -11.39 10.11 -2.89
N PRO A 7 -12.48 10.22 -3.65
CA PRO A 7 -12.89 9.42 -4.81
C PRO A 7 -12.39 9.92 -6.18
N TYR A 8 -11.56 10.94 -6.24
CA TYR A 8 -11.18 11.59 -7.49
C TYR A 8 -10.22 10.75 -8.34
N THR A 9 -9.29 10.04 -7.70
CA THR A 9 -8.34 9.15 -8.35
C THR A 9 -7.86 8.07 -7.37
N SER A 10 -7.46 6.92 -7.91
CA SER A 10 -6.83 5.81 -7.19
C SER A 10 -5.33 5.66 -7.51
N ILE A 11 -4.72 6.69 -8.10
CA ILE A 11 -3.31 6.65 -8.50
C ILE A 11 -2.42 6.82 -7.26
N ALA A 12 -1.42 5.97 -7.13
CA ALA A 12 -0.37 6.12 -6.13
C ALA A 12 0.40 7.42 -6.38
N THR A 13 0.72 8.13 -5.30
CA THR A 13 1.36 9.45 -5.37
C THR A 13 2.72 9.39 -4.70
N ASN A 14 3.71 9.99 -5.34
CA ASN A 14 5.03 10.23 -4.79
C ASN A 14 5.13 11.67 -4.31
N VAL A 15 5.78 11.87 -3.16
CA VAL A 15 6.14 13.18 -2.63
C VAL A 15 7.66 13.28 -2.65
N LEU A 16 8.17 14.33 -3.29
CA LEU A 16 9.61 14.55 -3.45
C LEU A 16 10.06 15.66 -2.49
N PHE A 17 11.11 15.37 -1.74
CA PHE A 17 11.81 16.34 -0.90
C PHE A 17 13.24 16.47 -1.44
N PHE A 18 13.69 17.68 -1.67
CA PHE A 18 15.06 17.94 -2.11
C PHE A 18 15.58 19.22 -1.48
N ASN A 19 16.88 19.24 -1.22
CA ASN A 19 17.60 20.43 -0.82
C ASN A 19 18.25 21.05 -2.06
N ASN A 20 18.10 22.35 -2.20
CA ASN A 20 18.81 23.11 -3.23
C ASN A 20 20.14 23.59 -2.63
N GLU A 21 21.08 22.69 -2.45
CA GLU A 21 22.45 23.04 -2.08
C GLU A 21 23.20 23.42 -3.36
N VAL A 22 23.86 24.57 -3.35
CA VAL A 22 24.71 24.97 -4.47
C VAL A 22 25.88 23.96 -4.51
N ALA A 23 25.97 23.21 -5.60
CA ALA A 23 27.13 22.35 -5.82
C ALA A 23 28.39 23.22 -5.84
N ASP A 24 29.38 22.83 -5.06
CA ASP A 24 30.73 23.41 -5.17
C ASP A 24 31.22 23.18 -6.62
N ASP A 25 31.97 24.12 -7.18
CA ASP A 25 32.43 24.15 -8.59
C ASP A 25 33.26 22.91 -9.03
N SER A 26 33.31 21.87 -8.24
CA SER A 26 33.85 20.57 -8.62
C SER A 26 32.89 19.89 -9.59
N ILE A 27 33.40 19.56 -10.77
CA ILE A 27 32.67 18.91 -11.87
C ILE A 27 32.25 17.48 -11.45
N GLU A 28 31.31 17.37 -10.54
CA GLU A 28 30.61 16.11 -10.35
C GLU A 28 29.42 16.02 -11.32
N VAL A 29 29.30 14.90 -12.02
CA VAL A 29 28.22 14.66 -13.00
C VAL A 29 26.84 14.78 -12.34
N PHE A 30 26.76 14.51 -11.03
CA PHE A 30 25.57 14.64 -10.22
C PHE A 30 25.86 15.47 -8.96
N SER A 31 25.05 16.48 -8.69
CA SER A 31 25.10 17.24 -7.44
C SER A 31 24.46 16.51 -6.25
N THR A 32 23.57 15.56 -6.53
CA THR A 32 22.91 14.71 -5.53
C THR A 32 23.87 13.58 -5.13
N LYS A 33 24.07 13.38 -3.82
CA LYS A 33 24.92 12.30 -3.30
C LYS A 33 24.13 11.02 -3.09
N ASP A 34 23.00 11.13 -2.39
CA ASP A 34 22.17 9.99 -2.02
C ASP A 34 20.68 10.35 -2.22
N THR A 35 19.92 9.37 -2.65
CA THR A 35 18.46 9.50 -2.77
C THR A 35 17.79 8.39 -2.00
N TRP A 36 17.04 8.78 -0.99
CA TRP A 36 16.28 7.85 -0.15
C TRP A 36 14.86 7.71 -0.66
N PHE A 37 14.43 6.47 -0.78
CA PHE A 37 13.04 6.11 -1.07
C PHE A 37 12.42 5.49 0.18
N TYR A 38 11.20 5.90 0.48
CA TYR A 38 10.40 5.32 1.55
C TYR A 38 8.98 5.08 1.07
N ARG A 39 8.49 3.87 1.24
CA ARG A 39 7.13 3.50 0.92
C ARG A 39 6.24 3.64 2.15
N MET A 40 5.22 4.48 2.04
CA MET A 40 4.18 4.56 3.04
C MET A 40 3.11 3.49 2.76
N ASP A 41 3.05 2.49 3.61
CA ASP A 41 2.01 1.46 3.55
C ASP A 41 0.71 1.98 4.19
N MET A 42 -0.39 1.25 3.99
CA MET A 42 -1.64 1.58 4.69
C MET A 42 -1.49 1.31 6.18
N PRO A 43 -1.99 2.20 7.06
CA PRO A 43 -2.00 1.95 8.48
C PRO A 43 -2.84 0.72 8.84
N GLU A 44 -2.49 0.07 9.94
CA GLU A 44 -3.24 -1.08 10.43
C GLU A 44 -4.73 -0.73 10.65
N GLY A 45 -5.61 -1.60 10.19
CA GLY A 45 -7.06 -1.38 10.25
C GLY A 45 -7.65 -0.47 9.16
N TYR A 46 -6.81 0.08 8.25
CA TYR A 46 -7.27 0.90 7.13
C TYR A 46 -7.14 0.13 5.81
N VAL A 47 -8.25 -0.06 5.12
CA VAL A 47 -8.25 -0.62 3.77
C VAL A 47 -7.97 0.47 2.73
N HIS A 48 -8.56 1.65 2.93
CA HIS A 48 -8.34 2.81 2.08
C HIS A 48 -8.71 4.12 2.80
N PHE A 49 -8.11 5.22 2.39
CA PHE A 49 -8.50 6.56 2.82
C PHE A 49 -9.70 7.05 2.00
N ASN A 50 -10.59 7.79 2.64
CA ASN A 50 -11.76 8.42 2.01
C ASN A 50 -12.24 9.63 2.84
N LYS A 51 -13.34 10.27 2.44
CA LYS A 51 -13.87 11.42 3.18
C LYS A 51 -14.26 11.12 4.63
N SER A 52 -14.74 9.92 4.91
CA SER A 52 -15.12 9.49 6.27
C SER A 52 -13.92 9.07 7.10
N ASN A 53 -12.89 8.54 6.45
CA ASN A 53 -11.62 8.12 7.04
C ASN A 53 -10.45 8.80 6.31
N PRO A 54 -10.22 10.11 6.52
CA PRO A 54 -9.14 10.82 5.86
C PRO A 54 -7.78 10.42 6.44
N MET A 55 -6.74 10.61 5.64
CA MET A 55 -5.37 10.52 6.13
C MET A 55 -5.13 11.59 7.20
N LYS A 56 -4.53 11.20 8.31
CA LYS A 56 -4.18 12.08 9.43
C LYS A 56 -2.67 12.08 9.64
N ILE A 57 -2.19 13.06 10.40
CA ILE A 57 -0.76 13.19 10.71
C ILE A 57 -0.22 12.00 11.50
N GLU A 58 -1.04 11.41 12.38
CA GLU A 58 -0.67 10.23 13.17
C GLU A 58 -0.28 9.04 12.28
N HIS A 59 -0.86 8.93 11.09
CA HIS A 59 -0.52 7.88 10.13
C HIS A 59 0.87 8.03 9.51
N THR A 60 1.55 9.13 9.76
CA THR A 60 2.91 9.40 9.26
C THR A 60 4.00 9.26 10.32
N GLU A 61 3.69 8.79 11.51
CA GLU A 61 4.65 8.66 12.63
C GLU A 61 5.84 7.76 12.25
N ASP A 62 5.59 6.67 11.55
CA ASP A 62 6.65 5.79 11.05
C ASP A 62 7.63 6.53 10.13
N ILE A 63 7.10 7.34 9.20
CA ILE A 63 7.92 8.15 8.28
C ILE A 63 8.71 9.19 9.07
N GLN A 64 8.08 9.86 10.04
CA GLN A 64 8.74 10.89 10.84
C GLN A 64 9.87 10.30 11.68
N SER A 65 9.66 9.13 12.26
CA SER A 65 10.68 8.40 13.02
C SER A 65 11.84 7.99 12.12
N TRP A 66 11.53 7.38 10.98
CA TRP A 66 12.51 6.98 10.00
C TRP A 66 13.30 8.18 9.41
N TRP A 67 12.66 9.33 9.22
CA TRP A 67 13.30 10.50 8.65
C TRP A 67 14.50 11.00 9.46
N ASN A 68 14.41 10.88 10.77
CA ASN A 68 15.47 11.31 11.69
C ASN A 68 16.64 10.32 11.73
N ASP A 69 16.37 9.03 11.50
CA ASP A 69 17.38 7.95 11.48
C ASP A 69 17.10 7.03 10.30
N ARG A 70 17.54 7.46 9.11
CA ARG A 70 17.26 6.77 7.85
C ARG A 70 18.04 5.48 7.78
N GLN A 71 17.32 4.36 7.66
CA GLN A 71 17.86 3.02 7.48
C GLN A 71 17.14 2.30 6.34
N GLU A 72 17.84 1.39 5.68
CA GLU A 72 17.24 0.52 4.70
C GLU A 72 16.36 -0.51 5.40
N ILE A 73 15.13 -0.68 4.91
CA ILE A 73 14.14 -1.64 5.46
C ILE A 73 13.70 -2.56 4.32
N VAL A 74 14.15 -3.80 4.39
CA VAL A 74 13.78 -4.87 3.45
C VAL A 74 12.96 -5.89 4.22
N LEU A 75 11.70 -6.08 3.84
CA LEU A 75 10.75 -6.95 4.52
C LEU A 75 10.69 -8.36 3.91
N GLY A 76 11.30 -8.58 2.75
CA GLY A 76 11.35 -9.85 2.04
C GLY A 76 11.78 -9.68 0.59
N ASP A 77 11.78 -10.76 -0.16
CA ASP A 77 12.12 -10.75 -1.58
C ASP A 77 11.17 -9.80 -2.34
N ASN A 78 11.74 -8.79 -2.99
CA ASN A 78 11.01 -7.73 -3.69
C ASN A 78 10.07 -6.86 -2.83
N ASN A 79 10.14 -6.93 -1.51
CA ASN A 79 9.38 -6.09 -0.59
C ASN A 79 10.29 -5.12 0.14
N ILE A 80 10.55 -3.98 -0.50
CA ILE A 80 11.43 -2.93 0.03
C ILE A 80 10.54 -1.82 0.57
N LYS A 81 10.64 -1.55 1.88
CA LYS A 81 9.96 -0.40 2.50
C LYS A 81 10.78 0.87 2.39
N SER A 82 12.10 0.78 2.60
CA SER A 82 13.01 1.91 2.36
C SER A 82 14.35 1.45 1.81
N LYS A 83 14.92 2.25 0.91
CA LYS A 83 16.25 2.01 0.34
C LYS A 83 16.93 3.30 -0.08
N CYS A 84 18.25 3.30 0.04
CA CYS A 84 19.12 4.35 -0.46
C CYS A 84 19.68 3.97 -1.83
N PHE A 85 19.71 4.93 -2.74
CA PHE A 85 20.32 4.78 -4.05
C PHE A 85 21.30 5.91 -4.28
N ASN A 86 22.45 5.58 -4.88
CA ASN A 86 23.32 6.60 -5.40
C ASN A 86 22.80 7.10 -6.76
N PRO A 87 23.22 8.30 -7.21
CA PRO A 87 22.73 8.89 -8.45
C PRO A 87 23.03 8.05 -9.70
N GLN A 88 24.16 7.35 -9.71
CA GLN A 88 24.56 6.52 -10.84
C GLN A 88 23.60 5.32 -11.00
N GLU A 89 23.28 4.65 -9.91
CA GLU A 89 22.30 3.55 -9.92
C GLU A 89 20.92 3.99 -10.39
N LEU A 90 20.48 5.18 -9.96
CA LEU A 90 19.20 5.73 -10.41
C LEU A 90 19.23 6.05 -11.89
N PHE A 91 20.33 6.60 -12.38
CA PHE A 91 20.48 6.91 -13.80
C PHE A 91 20.47 5.65 -14.65
N GLU A 92 21.21 4.59 -14.27
CA GLU A 92 21.23 3.30 -14.93
C GLU A 92 19.85 2.61 -14.93
N ASN A 93 19.07 2.81 -13.89
CA ASN A 93 17.68 2.36 -13.78
C ASN A 93 16.65 3.26 -14.49
N GLY A 94 17.11 4.20 -15.33
CA GLY A 94 16.26 5.09 -16.11
C GLY A 94 15.54 6.14 -15.27
N LEU A 95 16.09 6.53 -14.11
CA LEU A 95 15.51 7.50 -13.17
C LEU A 95 14.09 7.08 -12.70
N ASN A 96 13.85 5.80 -12.54
CA ASN A 96 12.58 5.30 -12.07
C ASN A 96 12.39 5.62 -10.58
N PHE A 97 11.30 6.31 -10.23
CA PHE A 97 10.93 6.65 -8.85
C PHE A 97 10.11 5.55 -8.14
N ASP A 98 9.78 4.46 -8.82
CA ASP A 98 9.06 3.32 -8.23
C ASP A 98 10.05 2.24 -7.75
N GLN A 99 10.95 2.61 -6.85
CA GLN A 99 11.98 1.72 -6.33
C GLN A 99 11.50 0.85 -5.16
N CYS A 100 10.57 1.36 -4.37
CA CYS A 100 9.94 0.61 -3.27
C CYS A 100 8.68 -0.09 -3.77
N LYS A 101 8.85 -1.17 -4.50
CA LYS A 101 7.74 -1.94 -5.07
C LYS A 101 6.70 -2.28 -3.99
N TYR A 102 5.43 -2.22 -4.34
CA TYR A 102 4.36 -2.74 -3.49
C TYR A 102 4.53 -4.26 -3.35
N PRO A 103 4.34 -4.81 -2.13
CA PRO A 103 4.25 -6.25 -1.99
C PRO A 103 3.13 -6.71 -2.92
N LYS A 104 3.47 -7.51 -3.90
CA LYS A 104 2.45 -8.26 -4.63
C LYS A 104 1.96 -9.29 -3.63
N GLU A 105 0.71 -9.18 -3.20
CA GLU A 105 0.02 -10.34 -2.67
C GLU A 105 0.09 -11.38 -3.80
N GLU A 106 0.81 -12.45 -3.59
CA GLU A 106 0.73 -13.60 -4.47
C GLU A 106 -0.69 -14.10 -4.30
N GLU A 107 -1.57 -13.69 -5.22
CA GLU A 107 -2.87 -14.34 -5.34
C GLU A 107 -2.58 -15.82 -5.55
N THR A 108 -2.85 -16.62 -4.53
CA THR A 108 -2.81 -18.06 -4.68
C THR A 108 -3.85 -18.41 -5.73
N ILE A 109 -3.39 -18.62 -6.96
CA ILE A 109 -4.26 -19.06 -8.06
C ILE A 109 -4.70 -20.48 -7.70
N LEU A 110 -5.87 -20.57 -7.09
CA LEU A 110 -6.50 -21.84 -6.77
C LEU A 110 -6.75 -22.60 -8.09
N SER A 111 -6.61 -23.90 -8.03
CA SER A 111 -7.03 -24.75 -9.15
C SER A 111 -8.53 -24.56 -9.42
N PRO A 112 -9.02 -24.79 -10.65
CA PRO A 112 -10.45 -24.67 -10.95
C PRO A 112 -11.35 -25.51 -10.00
N GLU A 113 -10.87 -26.66 -9.58
CA GLU A 113 -11.58 -27.53 -8.65
C GLU A 113 -11.65 -26.95 -7.24
N GLU A 114 -10.55 -26.40 -6.73
CA GLU A 114 -10.50 -25.71 -5.45
C GLU A 114 -11.38 -24.46 -5.44
N LEU A 115 -11.37 -23.69 -6.52
CA LEU A 115 -12.20 -22.49 -6.67
C LEU A 115 -13.70 -22.84 -6.64
N ILE A 116 -14.10 -23.91 -7.32
CA ILE A 116 -15.49 -24.40 -7.32
C ILE A 116 -15.88 -24.89 -5.91
N ASN A 117 -15.01 -25.61 -5.24
CA ASN A 117 -15.26 -26.09 -3.88
C ASN A 117 -15.41 -24.92 -2.89
N GLN A 118 -14.53 -23.92 -2.98
CA GLN A 118 -14.64 -22.71 -2.16
C GLN A 118 -15.95 -21.96 -2.42
N TYR A 119 -16.33 -21.79 -3.69
CA TYR A 119 -17.59 -21.17 -4.07
C TYR A 119 -18.81 -21.90 -3.44
N TRP A 120 -18.82 -23.23 -3.46
CA TRP A 120 -19.93 -23.98 -2.87
C TRP A 120 -19.99 -23.84 -1.35
N ILE A 121 -18.86 -23.80 -0.67
CA ILE A 121 -18.78 -23.57 0.78
C ILE A 121 -19.32 -22.19 1.13
N GLU A 122 -18.82 -21.14 0.48
CA GLU A 122 -19.25 -19.75 0.68
C GLU A 122 -20.74 -19.57 0.39
N ARG A 123 -21.24 -20.22 -0.66
CA ARG A 123 -22.65 -20.19 -0.99
C ARG A 123 -23.52 -20.83 0.11
N GLN A 124 -23.15 -21.97 0.63
CA GLN A 124 -23.89 -22.62 1.71
C GLN A 124 -23.92 -21.74 2.98
N GLU A 125 -22.83 -21.07 3.31
CA GLU A 125 -22.80 -20.14 4.43
C GLU A 125 -23.73 -18.94 4.23
N ILE A 126 -23.76 -18.38 3.01
CA ILE A 126 -24.65 -17.28 2.67
C ILE A 126 -26.13 -17.72 2.70
N ASP A 127 -26.44 -18.86 2.11
CA ASP A 127 -27.80 -19.41 2.10
C ASP A 127 -28.29 -19.66 3.54
N SER A 128 -27.44 -20.20 4.42
CA SER A 128 -27.75 -20.38 5.84
C SER A 128 -28.04 -19.04 6.57
N LYS A 129 -27.27 -18.00 6.28
CA LYS A 129 -27.51 -16.65 6.85
C LYS A 129 -28.81 -16.02 6.33
N ILE A 130 -29.15 -16.27 5.07
CA ILE A 130 -30.40 -15.85 4.47
C ILE A 130 -31.57 -16.54 5.17
N ASP A 131 -31.52 -17.85 5.33
CA ASP A 131 -32.58 -18.64 5.99
C ASP A 131 -32.77 -18.21 7.45
N GLU A 132 -31.68 -18.00 8.20
CA GLU A 132 -31.73 -17.47 9.56
C GLU A 132 -32.40 -16.10 9.61
N THR A 133 -32.05 -15.21 8.67
CA THR A 133 -32.63 -13.87 8.59
C THR A 133 -34.11 -13.90 8.23
N LEU A 134 -34.51 -14.74 7.28
CA LEU A 134 -35.90 -14.97 6.92
C LEU A 134 -36.70 -15.53 8.09
N GLY A 135 -36.14 -16.49 8.84
CA GLY A 135 -36.78 -16.99 10.06
C GLY A 135 -37.00 -15.92 11.13
N LYS A 136 -36.06 -15.00 11.30
CA LYS A 136 -36.22 -13.83 12.19
C LYS A 136 -37.36 -12.92 11.72
N ILE A 137 -37.43 -12.66 10.41
CA ILE A 137 -38.50 -11.84 9.80
C ILE A 137 -39.88 -12.51 9.98
N GLU A 138 -40.00 -13.80 9.71
CA GLU A 138 -41.23 -14.57 9.90
C GLU A 138 -41.71 -14.50 11.34
N ASN A 139 -40.80 -14.64 12.33
CA ASN A 139 -41.13 -14.50 13.74
C ASN A 139 -41.65 -13.09 14.10
N ILE A 140 -40.99 -12.05 13.56
CA ILE A 140 -41.40 -10.66 13.81
C ILE A 140 -42.79 -10.38 13.21
N LEU A 141 -43.11 -10.93 12.04
CA LEU A 141 -44.36 -10.77 11.36
C LEU A 141 -45.48 -11.68 11.88
N GLY A 142 -45.17 -12.58 12.80
CA GLY A 142 -46.17 -13.53 13.34
C GLY A 142 -46.71 -14.51 12.30
N LEU A 143 -45.88 -14.87 11.30
CA LEU A 143 -46.24 -15.79 10.22
C LEU A 143 -46.02 -17.27 10.60
N LYS A 144 -45.52 -17.53 11.81
CA LYS A 144 -45.43 -18.86 12.47
C LYS A 144 -45.90 -18.77 13.87
#